data_8b4e853b199996cece92b1d9d7f329f6
#
_entry.id   8b4e853b199996cece92b1d9d7f329f6
#
_cell.length_a   1.000
_cell.length_b   1.000
_cell.length_c   1.000
_cell.angle_alpha   90.00
_cell.angle_beta   90.00
_cell.angle_gamma   90.00
#
_symmetry.space_group_name_H-M   'P 1'
#
loop_
_entity.id
_entity.type
_entity.pdbx_description
1 polymer ?
#
loop_
_entity_poly.entity_id
_entity_poly.type
_entity_poly.pdbx_seq_one_letter_code
_entity_poly.pdbx_strand_id
1 'polypeptide(L)'
;MSGGQGINLDQVPAQNIDAERATLGAMLLGEGGKQAISDVIEALGDNGAEHFYREAHQKIYRAIMSLFESGKPSDLLTVTKVLDETGDIESVGGVPYVDEMIDSVPVAANAAYYAKMVLEESLRRKTSRVSARMYQDARDGTIEIEDTIANAEAGILSLNTSESDESPLMFDAVTKTMAHLKRVHDNQGELLGLPTGFKKLDALTLGLIDSDYIILAGRPSMGKSALLGNIIRNVSVNAARPVGSLVFNLETAQVPFVTRMLSDLSGLGFKDLREGFISDDQWEVVIMESGRLAQSPIYVVSRLRENLSPRLMRSMIRRLKMKHEIGLIAVDHVQLMVGDRHTENRQQEMSSVSRELKRMGVEFNVPMVVLSQLSRKNEGRPNPRPILSDLRETGSFEQDADLVLFLHWPGKYIEGSDDETRVVIIGKQRNGPLDDIKMGFDGGNMRFSEL
;
A
#
# COMPACT_ATOMS: atom_id res chain seq x y z
N MET A 1 -16.09 -39.78 -17.99
CA MET A 1 -16.60 -39.89 -16.60
C MET A 1 -15.39 -40.13 -15.72
N SER A 2 -14.74 -39.08 -15.24
CA SER A 2 -13.71 -39.15 -14.20
C SER A 2 -14.33 -38.53 -12.95
N GLY A 3 -14.60 -39.37 -11.94
CA GLY A 3 -15.19 -38.97 -10.69
C GLY A 3 -14.31 -37.91 -10.00
N GLY A 4 -14.87 -36.74 -9.78
CA GLY A 4 -14.30 -35.74 -8.91
C GLY A 4 -14.22 -36.30 -7.49
N GLN A 5 -13.03 -36.63 -7.03
CA GLN A 5 -12.80 -36.86 -5.60
C GLN A 5 -13.07 -35.53 -4.91
N GLY A 6 -14.12 -35.50 -4.09
CA GLY A 6 -14.39 -34.36 -3.21
C GLY A 6 -13.14 -34.06 -2.38
N ILE A 7 -12.83 -32.78 -2.17
CA ILE A 7 -11.72 -32.35 -1.31
C ILE A 7 -12.03 -32.89 0.09
N ASN A 8 -11.27 -33.93 0.48
CA ASN A 8 -11.40 -34.53 1.82
C ASN A 8 -10.58 -33.67 2.78
N LEU A 9 -11.23 -32.79 3.52
CA LEU A 9 -10.62 -31.89 4.50
C LEU A 9 -10.16 -32.61 5.78
N ASP A 10 -10.44 -33.91 5.90
CA ASP A 10 -10.09 -34.75 7.06
C ASP A 10 -8.70 -35.44 6.94
N GLN A 11 -7.91 -35.08 5.95
CA GLN A 11 -6.54 -35.62 5.85
C GLN A 11 -5.64 -34.99 6.93
N VAL A 12 -4.76 -35.83 7.51
CA VAL A 12 -3.72 -35.36 8.46
C VAL A 12 -2.94 -34.22 7.82
N PRO A 13 -2.82 -33.05 8.49
CA PRO A 13 -2.08 -31.93 7.94
C PRO A 13 -0.64 -32.31 7.56
N ALA A 14 -0.10 -31.71 6.52
CA ALA A 14 1.25 -31.94 6.06
C ALA A 14 2.26 -31.77 7.22
N GLN A 15 3.07 -32.79 7.49
CA GLN A 15 4.01 -32.82 8.62
C GLN A 15 5.17 -33.77 8.33
N ASN A 16 6.33 -33.45 8.89
CA ASN A 16 7.48 -34.33 8.89
C ASN A 16 8.09 -34.35 10.31
N ILE A 17 7.57 -35.24 11.16
CA ILE A 17 7.96 -35.31 12.58
C ILE A 17 9.44 -35.69 12.74
N ASP A 18 9.98 -36.52 11.87
CA ASP A 18 11.38 -36.89 11.91
C ASP A 18 12.30 -35.73 11.59
N ALA A 19 11.93 -34.89 10.62
CA ALA A 19 12.66 -33.65 10.34
C ALA A 19 12.57 -32.64 11.49
N GLU A 20 11.41 -32.52 12.14
CA GLU A 20 11.25 -31.67 13.33
C GLU A 20 12.15 -32.13 14.47
N ARG A 21 12.16 -33.44 14.77
CA ARG A 21 13.04 -34.03 15.81
C ARG A 21 14.50 -33.83 15.48
N ALA A 22 14.90 -34.10 14.23
CA ALA A 22 16.30 -33.93 13.81
C ALA A 22 16.75 -32.47 13.87
N THR A 23 15.86 -31.51 13.54
CA THR A 23 16.17 -30.09 13.67
C THR A 23 16.40 -29.70 15.12
N LEU A 24 15.48 -30.04 16.02
CA LEU A 24 15.57 -29.69 17.43
C LEU A 24 16.74 -30.42 18.10
N GLY A 25 16.92 -31.70 17.79
CA GLY A 25 18.04 -32.50 18.30
C GLY A 25 19.40 -31.90 17.91
N ALA A 26 19.56 -31.42 16.67
CA ALA A 26 20.78 -30.75 16.23
C ALA A 26 21.05 -29.45 17.02
N MET A 27 20.02 -28.72 17.41
CA MET A 27 20.12 -27.50 18.22
C MET A 27 20.47 -27.81 19.70
N LEU A 28 20.23 -29.05 20.19
CA LEU A 28 20.45 -29.48 21.57
C LEU A 28 21.88 -30.02 21.82
N LEU A 29 22.75 -30.05 20.82
CA LEU A 29 24.12 -30.65 20.93
C LEU A 29 25.14 -29.76 21.65
N GLY A 30 24.73 -28.78 22.44
CA GLY A 30 25.59 -27.90 23.24
C GLY A 30 26.54 -27.05 22.38
N GLU A 31 27.87 -27.09 22.65
CA GLU A 31 28.84 -26.29 21.89
C GLU A 31 28.85 -26.61 20.39
N GLY A 32 28.62 -27.88 20.02
CA GLY A 32 28.43 -28.28 18.63
C GLY A 32 27.13 -27.79 18.00
N GLY A 33 26.14 -27.44 18.82
CA GLY A 33 24.82 -26.93 18.37
C GLY A 33 24.76 -25.46 18.06
N LYS A 34 25.71 -24.63 18.45
CA LYS A 34 25.68 -23.17 18.23
C LYS A 34 25.58 -22.82 16.75
N GLN A 35 26.36 -23.48 15.91
CA GLN A 35 26.28 -23.29 14.45
C GLN A 35 24.94 -23.81 13.92
N ALA A 36 24.48 -24.97 14.39
CA ALA A 36 23.18 -25.52 13.99
C ALA A 36 22.01 -24.61 14.37
N ILE A 37 22.04 -23.93 15.53
CA ILE A 37 21.04 -22.96 15.92
C ILE A 37 21.01 -21.78 14.93
N SER A 38 22.18 -21.22 14.60
CA SER A 38 22.28 -20.12 13.62
C SER A 38 21.77 -20.53 12.25
N ASP A 39 22.14 -21.73 11.78
CA ASP A 39 21.71 -22.29 10.50
C ASP A 39 20.19 -22.55 10.47
N VAL A 40 19.59 -22.97 11.59
CA VAL A 40 18.14 -23.17 11.71
C VAL A 40 17.40 -21.86 11.76
N ILE A 41 17.91 -20.84 12.45
CA ILE A 41 17.33 -19.49 12.47
C ILE A 41 17.34 -18.91 11.06
N GLU A 42 18.45 -19.00 10.33
CA GLU A 42 18.55 -18.55 8.94
C GLU A 42 17.53 -19.26 8.02
N ALA A 43 17.30 -20.56 8.25
CA ALA A 43 16.36 -21.34 7.44
C ALA A 43 14.89 -21.09 7.76
N LEU A 44 14.52 -20.87 9.04
CA LEU A 44 13.14 -20.74 9.50
C LEU A 44 12.68 -19.28 9.68
N GLY A 45 13.61 -18.33 9.81
CA GLY A 45 13.32 -16.93 10.14
C GLY A 45 12.86 -16.70 11.59
N ASP A 46 12.46 -15.46 11.90
CA ASP A 46 12.17 -14.99 13.26
C ASP A 46 11.03 -15.75 13.97
N ASN A 47 10.03 -16.22 13.25
CA ASN A 47 8.90 -16.99 13.79
C ASN A 47 9.10 -18.50 13.68
N GLY A 48 10.33 -18.97 13.79
CA GLY A 48 10.70 -20.38 13.57
C GLY A 48 9.83 -21.39 14.33
N ALA A 49 9.36 -21.07 15.54
CA ALA A 49 8.50 -21.95 16.33
C ALA A 49 7.19 -22.33 15.62
N GLU A 50 6.59 -21.42 14.83
CA GLU A 50 5.29 -21.63 14.17
C GLU A 50 5.37 -22.65 13.01
N HIS A 51 6.60 -22.95 12.55
CA HIS A 51 6.80 -23.91 11.48
C HIS A 51 6.71 -25.36 11.96
N PHE A 52 6.87 -25.62 13.25
CA PHE A 52 6.71 -26.95 13.81
C PHE A 52 5.23 -27.33 13.92
N TYR A 53 4.90 -28.56 13.55
CA TYR A 53 3.54 -29.09 13.62
C TYR A 53 3.14 -29.43 15.05
N ARG A 54 4.05 -30.13 15.80
CA ARG A 54 3.77 -30.49 17.19
C ARG A 54 3.95 -29.31 18.13
N GLU A 55 2.95 -29.07 18.98
CA GLU A 55 3.04 -28.02 20.01
C GLU A 55 4.22 -28.26 20.96
N ALA A 56 4.52 -29.53 21.29
CA ALA A 56 5.68 -29.91 22.08
C ALA A 56 6.99 -29.41 21.44
N HIS A 57 7.13 -29.55 20.11
CA HIS A 57 8.30 -29.08 19.37
C HIS A 57 8.41 -27.57 19.33
N GLN A 58 7.27 -26.87 19.22
CA GLN A 58 7.23 -25.41 19.31
C GLN A 58 7.72 -24.90 20.66
N LYS A 59 7.33 -25.57 21.77
CA LYS A 59 7.76 -25.23 23.13
C LYS A 59 9.23 -25.46 23.32
N ILE A 60 9.75 -26.62 22.87
CA ILE A 60 11.17 -26.94 22.91
C ILE A 60 11.98 -25.91 22.11
N TYR A 61 11.56 -25.58 20.90
CA TYR A 61 12.22 -24.55 20.08
C TYR A 61 12.28 -23.19 20.81
N ARG A 62 11.19 -22.74 21.41
CA ARG A 62 11.17 -21.48 22.19
C ARG A 62 12.12 -21.53 23.39
N ALA A 63 12.20 -22.64 24.08
CA ALA A 63 13.14 -22.81 25.19
C ALA A 63 14.61 -22.73 24.74
N ILE A 64 14.94 -23.36 23.60
CA ILE A 64 16.29 -23.30 22.99
C ILE A 64 16.59 -21.82 22.59
N MET A 65 15.66 -21.15 21.94
CA MET A 65 15.85 -19.75 21.51
C MET A 65 16.05 -18.80 22.71
N SER A 66 15.28 -18.96 23.79
CA SER A 66 15.44 -18.17 25.01
C SER A 66 16.81 -18.29 25.63
N LEU A 67 17.39 -19.51 25.61
CA LEU A 67 18.76 -19.77 26.08
C LEU A 67 19.79 -19.13 25.13
N PHE A 68 19.62 -19.30 23.84
CA PHE A 68 20.50 -18.74 22.82
C PHE A 68 20.57 -17.20 22.88
N GLU A 69 19.44 -16.53 22.96
CA GLU A 69 19.34 -15.09 23.12
C GLU A 69 19.95 -14.58 24.44
N SER A 70 19.88 -15.38 25.50
CA SER A 70 20.52 -15.09 26.79
C SER A 70 22.03 -15.44 26.81
N GLY A 71 22.62 -15.91 25.71
CA GLY A 71 24.01 -16.32 25.62
C GLY A 71 24.37 -17.57 26.44
N LYS A 72 23.36 -18.35 26.85
CA LYS A 72 23.52 -19.58 27.62
C LYS A 72 23.65 -20.80 26.68
N PRO A 73 24.33 -21.89 27.14
CA PRO A 73 24.36 -23.12 26.35
C PRO A 73 22.95 -23.73 26.24
N SER A 74 22.64 -24.29 25.07
CA SER A 74 21.41 -25.05 24.82
C SER A 74 21.74 -26.54 24.72
N ASP A 75 21.72 -27.22 25.83
CA ASP A 75 21.87 -28.65 25.96
C ASP A 75 20.68 -29.27 26.69
N LEU A 76 20.65 -30.60 26.79
CA LEU A 76 19.57 -31.33 27.45
C LEU A 76 19.23 -30.77 28.84
N LEU A 77 20.28 -30.51 29.65
CA LEU A 77 20.10 -30.07 31.03
C LEU A 77 19.52 -28.67 31.13
N THR A 78 20.03 -27.75 30.32
CA THR A 78 19.61 -26.33 30.37
C THR A 78 18.22 -26.13 29.76
N VAL A 79 17.90 -26.83 28.67
CA VAL A 79 16.59 -26.77 28.02
C VAL A 79 15.48 -27.39 28.87
N THR A 80 15.76 -28.57 29.46
CA THR A 80 14.78 -29.22 30.36
C THR A 80 14.54 -28.41 31.62
N LYS A 81 15.56 -27.70 32.13
CA LYS A 81 15.39 -26.76 33.24
C LYS A 81 14.48 -25.57 32.85
N VAL A 82 14.63 -24.97 31.69
CA VAL A 82 13.75 -23.89 31.21
C VAL A 82 12.33 -24.40 31.05
N LEU A 83 12.14 -25.60 30.49
CA LEU A 83 10.82 -26.21 30.32
C LEU A 83 10.15 -26.54 31.67
N ASP A 84 10.94 -26.89 32.70
CA ASP A 84 10.43 -27.11 34.06
C ASP A 84 10.03 -25.78 34.72
N GLU A 85 10.87 -24.75 34.61
CA GLU A 85 10.59 -23.39 35.13
C GLU A 85 9.35 -22.76 34.50
N THR A 86 9.04 -23.07 33.22
CA THR A 86 7.83 -22.61 32.54
C THR A 86 6.61 -23.51 32.75
N GLY A 87 6.80 -24.69 33.42
CA GLY A 87 5.73 -25.68 33.63
C GLY A 87 5.39 -26.49 32.38
N ASP A 88 6.24 -26.47 31.36
CA ASP A 88 5.98 -27.11 30.07
C ASP A 88 6.56 -28.51 29.95
N ILE A 89 7.44 -28.93 30.87
CA ILE A 89 8.20 -30.21 30.80
C ILE A 89 7.32 -31.44 30.60
N GLU A 90 6.20 -31.55 31.35
CA GLU A 90 5.27 -32.67 31.25
C GLU A 90 4.51 -32.62 29.88
N SER A 91 4.15 -31.43 29.42
CA SER A 91 3.40 -31.26 28.18
C SER A 91 4.23 -31.57 26.92
N VAL A 92 5.53 -31.51 27.01
CA VAL A 92 6.44 -31.87 25.90
C VAL A 92 6.86 -33.37 25.90
N GLY A 93 6.43 -34.11 26.89
CA GLY A 93 6.75 -35.56 27.02
C GLY A 93 7.89 -35.88 27.97
N GLY A 94 8.29 -34.93 28.82
CA GLY A 94 9.33 -35.12 29.84
C GLY A 94 10.75 -35.13 29.29
N VAL A 95 11.71 -35.27 30.20
CA VAL A 95 13.14 -35.32 29.88
C VAL A 95 13.47 -36.43 28.87
N PRO A 96 12.89 -37.68 28.96
CA PRO A 96 13.20 -38.72 27.99
C PRO A 96 12.87 -38.35 26.54
N TYR A 97 11.79 -37.61 26.32
CA TYR A 97 11.41 -37.21 24.98
C TYR A 97 12.37 -36.17 24.37
N VAL A 98 12.90 -35.25 25.19
CA VAL A 98 13.90 -34.27 24.75
C VAL A 98 15.25 -34.97 24.46
N ASP A 99 15.60 -35.97 25.27
CA ASP A 99 16.83 -36.79 25.10
C ASP A 99 16.77 -37.61 23.80
N GLU A 100 15.62 -38.24 23.52
CA GLU A 100 15.39 -39.00 22.28
C GLU A 100 15.57 -38.16 21.01
N MET A 101 15.38 -36.85 21.08
CA MET A 101 15.61 -35.96 19.93
C MET A 101 17.09 -35.85 19.58
N ILE A 102 17.96 -35.84 20.58
CA ILE A 102 19.42 -35.80 20.38
C ILE A 102 19.88 -37.08 19.66
N ASP A 103 19.36 -38.23 20.09
CA ASP A 103 19.67 -39.52 19.46
C ASP A 103 19.10 -39.64 18.05
N SER A 104 18.07 -38.87 17.72
CA SER A 104 17.43 -38.89 16.39
C SER A 104 18.19 -38.11 15.32
N VAL A 105 19.28 -37.42 15.65
CA VAL A 105 20.05 -36.57 14.70
C VAL A 105 20.99 -37.43 13.86
N PRO A 106 20.78 -37.59 12.54
CA PRO A 106 21.67 -38.37 11.70
C PRO A 106 23.02 -37.66 11.51
N VAL A 107 23.02 -36.34 11.23
CA VAL A 107 24.21 -35.51 11.03
C VAL A 107 23.89 -34.07 11.44
N ALA A 108 24.53 -33.58 12.51
CA ALA A 108 24.27 -32.22 13.02
C ALA A 108 24.59 -31.11 12.02
N ALA A 109 25.58 -31.29 11.14
CA ALA A 109 25.92 -30.32 10.08
C ALA A 109 24.81 -30.13 9.05
N ASN A 110 23.78 -30.98 9.04
CA ASN A 110 22.63 -30.87 8.12
C ASN A 110 21.42 -30.17 8.76
N ALA A 111 21.57 -29.48 9.89
CA ALA A 111 20.48 -28.82 10.60
C ALA A 111 19.67 -27.88 9.70
N ALA A 112 20.32 -27.06 8.87
CA ALA A 112 19.66 -26.19 7.89
C ALA A 112 18.81 -26.97 6.89
N TYR A 113 19.24 -28.15 6.46
CA TYR A 113 18.47 -28.98 5.54
C TYR A 113 17.21 -29.55 6.21
N TYR A 114 17.34 -30.04 7.45
CA TYR A 114 16.19 -30.52 8.22
C TYR A 114 15.20 -29.39 8.50
N ALA A 115 15.67 -28.19 8.85
CA ALA A 115 14.85 -27.00 9.03
C ALA A 115 14.08 -26.61 7.74
N LYS A 116 14.72 -26.70 6.57
CA LYS A 116 14.04 -26.46 5.28
C LYS A 116 12.92 -27.47 5.00
N MET A 117 13.09 -28.73 5.40
CA MET A 117 12.01 -29.72 5.31
C MET A 117 10.83 -29.36 6.22
N VAL A 118 11.10 -28.87 7.45
CA VAL A 118 10.07 -28.38 8.37
C VAL A 118 9.35 -27.17 7.78
N LEU A 119 10.07 -26.22 7.21
CA LEU A 119 9.51 -25.04 6.53
C LEU A 119 8.62 -25.44 5.35
N GLU A 120 9.05 -26.39 4.52
CA GLU A 120 8.26 -26.87 3.38
C GLU A 120 6.91 -27.43 3.83
N GLU A 121 6.91 -28.30 4.85
CA GLU A 121 5.66 -28.85 5.37
C GLU A 121 4.79 -27.79 6.06
N SER A 122 5.38 -26.79 6.69
CA SER A 122 4.66 -25.63 7.22
C SER A 122 3.97 -24.83 6.11
N LEU A 123 4.69 -24.55 5.01
CA LEU A 123 4.13 -23.85 3.84
C LEU A 123 2.99 -24.66 3.22
N ARG A 124 3.11 -26.00 3.11
CA ARG A 124 2.03 -26.87 2.64
C ARG A 124 0.79 -26.75 3.54
N ARG A 125 0.97 -26.73 4.87
CA ARG A 125 -0.14 -26.51 5.83
C ARG A 125 -0.79 -25.14 5.67
N LYS A 126 0.03 -24.09 5.55
CA LYS A 126 -0.48 -22.72 5.34
C LYS A 126 -1.25 -22.65 4.03
N THR A 127 -0.73 -23.22 2.94
CA THR A 127 -1.40 -23.29 1.64
C THR A 127 -2.73 -24.03 1.73
N SER A 128 -2.78 -25.18 2.40
CA SER A 128 -4.02 -25.94 2.60
C SER A 128 -5.07 -25.14 3.38
N ARG A 129 -4.66 -24.40 4.42
CA ARG A 129 -5.58 -23.53 5.20
C ARG A 129 -6.14 -22.39 4.34
N VAL A 130 -5.29 -21.74 3.55
CA VAL A 130 -5.71 -20.67 2.63
C VAL A 130 -6.70 -21.22 1.60
N SER A 131 -6.40 -22.38 1.00
CA SER A 131 -7.28 -23.03 0.02
C SER A 131 -8.62 -23.43 0.63
N ALA A 132 -8.61 -23.97 1.86
CA ALA A 132 -9.85 -24.34 2.56
C ALA A 132 -10.72 -23.10 2.85
N ARG A 133 -10.11 -22.00 3.27
CA ARG A 133 -10.82 -20.74 3.48
C ARG A 133 -11.40 -20.19 2.18
N MET A 134 -10.60 -20.17 1.10
CA MET A 134 -11.10 -19.78 -0.23
C MET A 134 -12.30 -20.60 -0.67
N TYR A 135 -12.25 -21.91 -0.44
CA TYR A 135 -13.36 -22.81 -0.76
C TYR A 135 -14.62 -22.50 0.07
N GLN A 136 -14.45 -22.19 1.37
CA GLN A 136 -15.57 -21.79 2.24
C GLN A 136 -16.16 -20.45 1.81
N ASP A 137 -15.32 -19.42 1.63
CA ASP A 137 -15.75 -18.08 1.21
C ASP A 137 -16.49 -18.13 -0.14
N ALA A 138 -16.02 -18.97 -1.09
CA ALA A 138 -16.66 -19.15 -2.40
C ALA A 138 -18.04 -19.82 -2.34
N ARG A 139 -18.34 -20.55 -1.28
CA ARG A 139 -19.66 -21.20 -1.06
C ARG A 139 -20.60 -20.39 -0.20
N ASP A 140 -20.09 -19.40 0.49
CA ASP A 140 -20.88 -18.50 1.32
C ASP A 140 -21.52 -17.42 0.44
N GLY A 141 -22.81 -17.60 0.12
CA GLY A 141 -23.56 -16.65 -0.70
C GLY A 141 -23.82 -15.29 -0.03
N THR A 142 -23.38 -15.09 1.22
CA THR A 142 -23.47 -13.80 1.93
C THR A 142 -22.25 -12.91 1.67
N ILE A 143 -21.16 -13.47 1.12
CA ILE A 143 -19.94 -12.76 0.79
C ILE A 143 -19.97 -12.37 -0.69
N GLU A 144 -19.76 -11.09 -1.00
CA GLU A 144 -19.65 -10.63 -2.39
C GLU A 144 -18.48 -11.31 -3.09
N ILE A 145 -18.64 -11.65 -4.37
CA ILE A 145 -17.62 -12.42 -5.12
C ILE A 145 -16.30 -11.63 -5.24
N GLU A 146 -16.36 -10.33 -5.33
CA GLU A 146 -15.21 -9.45 -5.35
C GLU A 146 -14.41 -9.53 -4.03
N ASP A 147 -15.07 -9.60 -2.90
CA ASP A 147 -14.43 -9.76 -1.60
C ASP A 147 -13.83 -11.17 -1.44
N THR A 148 -14.51 -12.18 -1.94
CA THR A 148 -13.99 -13.56 -1.99
C THR A 148 -12.68 -13.62 -2.76
N ILE A 149 -12.62 -13.00 -3.96
CA ILE A 149 -11.40 -12.93 -4.77
C ILE A 149 -10.30 -12.16 -4.06
N ALA A 150 -10.61 -11.00 -3.46
CA ALA A 150 -9.62 -10.19 -2.73
C ALA A 150 -9.07 -10.92 -1.49
N ASN A 151 -9.92 -11.69 -0.77
CA ASN A 151 -9.50 -12.56 0.33
C ASN A 151 -8.55 -13.66 -0.13
N ALA A 152 -8.86 -14.28 -1.27
CA ALA A 152 -8.04 -15.31 -1.87
C ALA A 152 -6.65 -14.79 -2.27
N GLU A 153 -6.60 -13.65 -2.98
CA GLU A 153 -5.34 -12.99 -3.36
C GLU A 153 -4.50 -12.63 -2.12
N ALA A 154 -5.10 -12.03 -1.09
CA ALA A 154 -4.41 -11.71 0.15
C ALA A 154 -3.87 -12.97 0.87
N GLY A 155 -4.65 -14.07 0.87
CA GLY A 155 -4.25 -15.34 1.44
C GLY A 155 -3.04 -15.93 0.71
N ILE A 156 -3.05 -15.96 -0.62
CA ILE A 156 -1.91 -16.46 -1.42
C ILE A 156 -0.66 -15.61 -1.20
N LEU A 157 -0.80 -14.29 -1.17
CA LEU A 157 0.33 -13.39 -0.95
C LEU A 157 0.96 -13.58 0.44
N SER A 158 0.16 -13.87 1.47
CA SER A 158 0.66 -14.16 2.80
C SER A 158 1.53 -15.43 2.87
N LEU A 159 1.46 -16.31 1.87
CA LEU A 159 2.33 -17.47 1.76
C LEU A 159 3.74 -17.12 1.23
N ASN A 160 3.85 -16.04 0.45
CA ASN A 160 5.10 -15.59 -0.15
C ASN A 160 5.88 -14.61 0.74
N THR A 161 5.31 -14.17 1.86
CA THR A 161 6.01 -13.35 2.85
C THR A 161 6.91 -14.23 3.73
N SER A 162 7.92 -14.83 3.12
CA SER A 162 9.21 -15.00 3.76
C SER A 162 10.01 -13.68 3.59
N GLU A 163 9.39 -12.55 3.78
CA GLU A 163 10.11 -11.35 4.18
C GLU A 163 10.53 -11.64 5.63
N SER A 164 11.78 -12.04 5.78
CA SER A 164 12.50 -11.83 7.02
C SER A 164 12.19 -10.38 7.43
N ASP A 165 11.48 -10.18 8.54
CA ASP A 165 11.51 -8.95 9.31
C ASP A 165 12.93 -8.77 9.87
N GLU A 166 13.93 -8.92 9.00
CA GLU A 166 15.27 -8.44 9.27
C GLU A 166 15.11 -6.93 9.35
N SER A 167 15.07 -6.47 10.59
CA SER A 167 15.27 -5.05 10.86
C SER A 167 16.54 -4.67 10.10
N PRO A 168 16.45 -3.90 8.99
CA PRO A 168 17.60 -3.70 8.12
C PRO A 168 18.73 -3.11 8.98
N LEU A 169 19.89 -3.74 8.99
CA LEU A 169 21.04 -3.21 9.70
C LEU A 169 21.22 -1.74 9.27
N MET A 170 21.58 -0.87 10.19
CA MET A 170 21.84 0.54 9.89
C MET A 170 22.78 0.71 8.68
N PHE A 171 23.69 -0.26 8.50
CA PHE A 171 24.57 -0.33 7.33
C PHE A 171 23.80 -0.37 6.01
N ASP A 172 22.75 -1.20 5.89
CA ASP A 172 21.95 -1.31 4.66
C ASP A 172 21.13 -0.05 4.41
N ALA A 173 20.58 0.53 5.48
CA ALA A 173 19.88 1.79 5.42
C ALA A 173 20.82 2.93 4.96
N VAL A 174 22.03 3.00 5.51
CA VAL A 174 23.06 3.97 5.10
C VAL A 174 23.47 3.76 3.65
N THR A 175 23.72 2.52 3.24
CA THR A 175 24.09 2.18 1.86
C THR A 175 23.02 2.62 0.85
N LYS A 176 21.77 2.31 1.12
CA LYS A 176 20.61 2.74 0.29
C LYS A 176 20.50 4.27 0.27
N THR A 177 20.67 4.93 1.43
CA THR A 177 20.62 6.39 1.55
C THR A 177 21.76 7.04 0.77
N MET A 178 22.99 6.52 0.87
CA MET A 178 24.14 7.05 0.11
C MET A 178 23.95 6.89 -1.40
N ALA A 179 23.38 5.78 -1.86
CA ALA A 179 23.05 5.59 -3.27
C ALA A 179 21.98 6.59 -3.75
N HIS A 180 21.00 6.91 -2.91
CA HIS A 180 19.99 7.94 -3.17
C HIS A 180 20.63 9.34 -3.22
N LEU A 181 21.39 9.73 -2.20
CA LEU A 181 22.06 11.02 -2.15
C LEU A 181 23.04 11.22 -3.32
N LYS A 182 23.73 10.16 -3.74
CA LYS A 182 24.60 10.21 -4.91
C LYS A 182 23.82 10.52 -6.19
N ARG A 183 22.66 9.87 -6.41
CA ARG A 183 21.77 10.19 -7.55
C ARG A 183 21.33 11.65 -7.54
N VAL A 184 20.93 12.17 -6.38
CA VAL A 184 20.53 13.58 -6.21
C VAL A 184 21.71 14.51 -6.51
N HIS A 185 22.92 14.16 -6.04
CA HIS A 185 24.12 14.94 -6.29
C HIS A 185 24.52 14.95 -7.77
N ASP A 186 24.47 13.79 -8.42
CA ASP A 186 24.85 13.66 -9.84
C ASP A 186 23.84 14.36 -10.78
N ASN A 187 22.57 14.47 -10.36
CA ASN A 187 21.45 15.07 -11.09
C ASN A 187 21.07 16.45 -10.53
N GLN A 188 22.03 17.29 -10.21
CA GLN A 188 21.78 18.65 -9.66
C GLN A 188 20.82 19.44 -10.55
N GLY A 189 19.69 19.88 -9.96
CA GLY A 189 18.65 20.65 -10.64
C GLY A 189 17.49 19.81 -11.21
N GLU A 190 17.54 18.48 -11.14
CA GLU A 190 16.38 17.63 -11.40
C GLU A 190 15.48 17.50 -10.15
N LEU A 191 14.17 17.38 -10.38
CA LEU A 191 13.22 17.14 -9.31
C LEU A 191 13.40 15.72 -8.74
N LEU A 192 13.26 15.60 -7.42
CA LEU A 192 13.32 14.29 -6.74
C LEU A 192 12.12 13.41 -7.06
N GLY A 193 10.94 14.03 -7.16
CA GLY A 193 9.67 13.38 -7.43
C GLY A 193 9.16 13.62 -8.86
N LEU A 194 7.98 13.10 -9.15
CA LEU A 194 7.29 13.33 -10.42
C LEU A 194 6.92 14.82 -10.56
N PRO A 195 7.30 15.49 -11.66
CA PRO A 195 6.92 16.88 -11.88
C PRO A 195 5.40 17.02 -12.02
N THR A 196 4.81 17.93 -11.23
CA THR A 196 3.38 18.29 -11.40
C THR A 196 3.14 19.07 -12.68
N GLY A 197 4.21 19.66 -13.26
CA GLY A 197 4.18 20.55 -14.39
C GLY A 197 3.90 22.01 -14.01
N PHE A 198 3.77 22.29 -12.72
CA PHE A 198 3.68 23.65 -12.16
C PHE A 198 5.00 23.99 -11.47
N LYS A 199 5.79 24.87 -12.11
CA LYS A 199 7.19 25.13 -11.71
C LYS A 199 7.34 25.62 -10.28
N LYS A 200 6.44 26.53 -9.83
CA LYS A 200 6.47 27.04 -8.46
C LYS A 200 6.10 25.96 -7.44
N LEU A 201 5.11 25.14 -7.76
CA LEU A 201 4.72 24.00 -6.91
C LEU A 201 5.87 22.99 -6.84
N ASP A 202 6.44 22.62 -7.99
CA ASP A 202 7.53 21.68 -8.09
C ASP A 202 8.80 22.18 -7.36
N ALA A 203 9.10 23.48 -7.42
CA ALA A 203 10.22 24.06 -6.70
C ALA A 203 10.07 24.00 -5.17
N LEU A 204 8.83 24.10 -4.66
CA LEU A 204 8.54 24.04 -3.22
C LEU A 204 8.42 22.62 -2.70
N THR A 205 7.86 21.70 -3.51
CA THR A 205 7.58 20.32 -3.09
C THR A 205 8.63 19.31 -3.57
N LEU A 206 9.53 19.71 -4.46
CA LEU A 206 10.47 18.85 -5.20
C LEU A 206 9.74 17.82 -6.09
N GLY A 207 8.51 18.13 -6.54
CA GLY A 207 7.60 17.26 -7.25
C GLY A 207 6.78 16.35 -6.32
N LEU A 208 6.12 15.35 -6.89
CA LEU A 208 5.39 14.31 -6.12
C LEU A 208 6.36 13.19 -5.78
N ILE A 209 6.75 13.12 -4.50
CA ILE A 209 7.76 12.17 -4.02
C ILE A 209 7.16 10.77 -3.90
N ASP A 210 7.92 9.75 -4.28
CA ASP A 210 7.53 8.35 -4.09
C ASP A 210 7.18 8.06 -2.64
N SER A 211 6.17 7.24 -2.43
CA SER A 211 5.62 6.88 -1.12
C SER A 211 4.90 8.00 -0.36
N ASP A 212 4.87 9.24 -0.88
CA ASP A 212 4.15 10.32 -0.23
C ASP A 212 2.64 10.17 -0.37
N TYR A 213 1.94 10.45 0.73
CA TYR A 213 0.51 10.58 0.80
C TYR A 213 0.12 12.06 0.73
N ILE A 214 -0.44 12.47 -0.40
CA ILE A 214 -0.69 13.86 -0.77
C ILE A 214 -2.18 14.11 -0.78
N ILE A 215 -2.63 15.07 -0.01
CA ILE A 215 -4.03 15.48 0.02
C ILE A 215 -4.20 16.79 -0.73
N LEU A 216 -5.06 16.79 -1.75
CA LEU A 216 -5.54 17.99 -2.42
C LEU A 216 -6.96 18.27 -1.96
N ALA A 217 -7.13 19.25 -1.08
CA ALA A 217 -8.40 19.54 -0.44
C ALA A 217 -8.96 20.91 -0.85
N GLY A 218 -10.28 21.03 -0.81
CA GLY A 218 -10.96 22.31 -1.10
C GLY A 218 -12.48 22.15 -1.08
N ARG A 219 -13.19 23.28 -1.05
CA ARG A 219 -14.64 23.26 -1.14
C ARG A 219 -15.11 22.83 -2.55
N PRO A 220 -16.36 22.39 -2.71
CA PRO A 220 -16.94 22.14 -4.04
C PRO A 220 -16.79 23.35 -4.98
N SER A 221 -16.59 23.07 -6.26
CA SER A 221 -16.45 24.07 -7.33
C SER A 221 -15.20 24.95 -7.25
N MET A 222 -14.18 24.59 -6.45
CA MET A 222 -12.88 25.27 -6.44
C MET A 222 -11.95 24.84 -7.60
N GLY A 223 -12.23 23.71 -8.26
CA GLY A 223 -11.41 23.19 -9.37
C GLY A 223 -10.48 22.03 -9.00
N LYS A 224 -10.69 21.35 -7.86
CA LYS A 224 -9.82 20.22 -7.41
C LYS A 224 -9.60 19.15 -8.48
N SER A 225 -10.70 18.63 -9.06
CA SER A 225 -10.63 17.58 -10.09
C SER A 225 -9.99 18.10 -11.38
N ALA A 226 -10.12 19.40 -11.69
CA ALA A 226 -9.44 20.02 -12.82
C ALA A 226 -7.92 20.11 -12.56
N LEU A 227 -7.50 20.56 -11.38
CA LEU A 227 -6.08 20.63 -11.01
C LEU A 227 -5.44 19.22 -11.01
N LEU A 228 -6.12 18.22 -10.46
CA LEU A 228 -5.68 16.84 -10.54
C LEU A 228 -5.58 16.35 -11.99
N GLY A 229 -6.58 16.64 -12.83
CA GLY A 229 -6.56 16.32 -14.26
C GLY A 229 -5.38 16.95 -14.99
N ASN A 230 -5.05 18.22 -14.67
CA ASN A 230 -3.89 18.91 -15.25
C ASN A 230 -2.56 18.27 -14.80
N ILE A 231 -2.45 17.87 -13.54
CA ILE A 231 -1.27 17.13 -13.04
C ILE A 231 -1.14 15.79 -13.80
N ILE A 232 -2.21 15.01 -13.90
CA ILE A 232 -2.21 13.73 -14.64
C ILE A 232 -1.82 13.93 -16.10
N ARG A 233 -2.37 14.96 -16.78
CA ARG A 233 -1.98 15.32 -18.15
C ARG A 233 -0.48 15.63 -18.23
N ASN A 234 0.03 16.45 -17.33
CA ASN A 234 1.45 16.82 -17.32
C ASN A 234 2.35 15.62 -17.13
N VAL A 235 1.99 14.70 -16.23
CA VAL A 235 2.75 13.48 -15.91
C VAL A 235 2.67 12.44 -17.03
N SER A 236 1.47 12.21 -17.60
CA SER A 236 1.22 11.04 -18.44
C SER A 236 1.06 11.36 -19.94
N VAL A 237 0.84 12.63 -20.32
CA VAL A 237 0.63 13.02 -21.72
C VAL A 237 1.73 13.96 -22.22
N ASN A 238 2.03 15.01 -21.42
CA ASN A 238 2.94 16.09 -21.84
C ASN A 238 4.40 15.88 -21.41
N ALA A 239 4.67 14.95 -20.53
CA ALA A 239 6.03 14.66 -20.09
C ALA A 239 6.90 14.13 -21.22
N ALA A 240 8.19 14.47 -21.22
CA ALA A 240 9.16 13.90 -22.17
C ALA A 240 9.30 12.36 -22.03
N ARG A 241 9.06 11.86 -20.83
CA ARG A 241 8.93 10.44 -20.51
C ARG A 241 7.61 10.26 -19.76
N PRO A 242 6.51 9.92 -20.45
CA PRO A 242 5.22 9.72 -19.83
C PRO A 242 5.26 8.61 -18.78
N VAL A 243 4.70 8.90 -17.60
CA VAL A 243 4.62 7.96 -16.48
C VAL A 243 3.19 7.50 -16.32
N GLY A 244 2.99 6.22 -16.00
CA GLY A 244 1.67 5.63 -15.82
C GLY A 244 0.92 6.23 -14.63
N SER A 245 -0.29 6.73 -14.88
CA SER A 245 -1.19 7.25 -13.84
C SER A 245 -2.41 6.34 -13.67
N LEU A 246 -2.64 5.85 -12.45
CA LEU A 246 -3.84 5.09 -12.11
C LEU A 246 -4.82 5.98 -11.35
N VAL A 247 -5.99 6.21 -11.92
CA VAL A 247 -7.00 7.13 -11.41
C VAL A 247 -8.24 6.37 -10.95
N PHE A 248 -8.52 6.41 -9.66
CA PHE A 248 -9.79 5.96 -9.08
C PHE A 248 -10.77 7.15 -9.08
N ASN A 249 -11.56 7.25 -10.13
CA ASN A 249 -12.55 8.31 -10.29
C ASN A 249 -13.91 7.82 -9.79
N LEU A 250 -14.24 8.16 -8.54
CA LEU A 250 -15.41 7.67 -7.83
C LEU A 250 -16.62 8.61 -7.97
N GLU A 251 -16.38 9.92 -8.23
CA GLU A 251 -17.42 10.93 -8.28
C GLU A 251 -18.04 11.05 -9.68
N THR A 252 -17.22 10.96 -10.71
CA THR A 252 -17.63 11.33 -12.07
C THR A 252 -17.64 10.11 -12.98
N ALA A 253 -18.64 10.00 -13.88
CA ALA A 253 -18.63 8.96 -14.91
C ALA A 253 -17.43 9.14 -15.87
N GLN A 254 -17.04 8.06 -16.55
CA GLN A 254 -15.85 8.02 -17.40
C GLN A 254 -15.90 9.05 -18.53
N VAL A 255 -17.06 9.17 -19.23
CA VAL A 255 -17.19 10.09 -20.37
C VAL A 255 -16.96 11.54 -19.95
N PRO A 256 -17.62 12.11 -18.92
CA PRO A 256 -17.34 13.47 -18.47
C PRO A 256 -15.89 13.67 -18.01
N PHE A 257 -15.25 12.66 -17.40
CA PHE A 257 -13.83 12.74 -17.01
C PHE A 257 -12.93 12.90 -18.25
N VAL A 258 -13.09 12.04 -19.26
CA VAL A 258 -12.33 12.11 -20.51
C VAL A 258 -12.63 13.39 -21.28
N THR A 259 -13.90 13.85 -21.32
CA THR A 259 -14.25 15.12 -21.97
C THR A 259 -13.55 16.31 -21.32
N ARG A 260 -13.38 16.34 -19.99
CA ARG A 260 -12.60 17.39 -19.30
C ARG A 260 -11.14 17.37 -19.71
N MET A 261 -10.53 16.18 -19.81
CA MET A 261 -9.15 16.05 -20.27
C MET A 261 -9.00 16.50 -21.72
N LEU A 262 -9.94 16.18 -22.60
CA LEU A 262 -9.94 16.64 -23.98
C LEU A 262 -10.13 18.15 -24.08
N SER A 263 -11.00 18.75 -23.26
CA SER A 263 -11.18 20.20 -23.16
C SER A 263 -9.86 20.89 -22.79
N ASP A 264 -9.18 20.35 -21.78
CA ASP A 264 -7.88 20.87 -21.35
C ASP A 264 -6.79 20.70 -22.43
N LEU A 265 -6.73 19.56 -23.11
CA LEU A 265 -5.73 19.28 -24.16
C LEU A 265 -5.98 20.13 -25.41
N SER A 266 -7.20 20.19 -25.88
CA SER A 266 -7.59 20.92 -27.10
C SER A 266 -7.68 22.45 -26.90
N GLY A 267 -7.83 22.91 -25.64
CA GLY A 267 -8.11 24.31 -25.33
C GLY A 267 -9.53 24.75 -25.70
N LEU A 268 -10.41 23.81 -26.01
CA LEU A 268 -11.82 24.10 -26.35
C LEU A 268 -12.69 24.06 -25.09
N GLY A 269 -13.76 24.84 -25.09
CA GLY A 269 -14.67 24.91 -23.95
C GLY A 269 -15.30 23.57 -23.61
N PHE A 270 -15.26 23.19 -22.33
CA PHE A 270 -15.90 21.93 -21.85
C PHE A 270 -17.40 21.91 -22.19
N LYS A 271 -18.06 23.06 -22.08
CA LYS A 271 -19.49 23.24 -22.45
C LYS A 271 -19.70 22.98 -23.94
N ASP A 272 -18.84 23.56 -24.78
CA ASP A 272 -18.97 23.48 -26.24
C ASP A 272 -18.75 22.05 -26.72
N LEU A 273 -17.75 21.34 -26.17
CA LEU A 273 -17.53 19.94 -26.45
C LEU A 273 -18.72 19.05 -26.03
N ARG A 274 -19.33 19.36 -24.88
CA ARG A 274 -20.45 18.57 -24.36
C ARG A 274 -21.74 18.80 -25.16
N GLU A 275 -21.94 20.03 -25.64
CA GLU A 275 -23.16 20.44 -26.37
C GLU A 275 -23.00 20.32 -27.89
N GLY A 276 -21.76 20.02 -28.36
CA GLY A 276 -21.46 19.83 -29.78
C GLY A 276 -21.32 21.12 -30.57
N PHE A 277 -21.17 22.30 -29.90
CA PHE A 277 -20.98 23.59 -30.55
C PHE A 277 -19.50 23.83 -30.90
N ILE A 278 -18.99 23.02 -31.85
CA ILE A 278 -17.60 23.09 -32.33
C ILE A 278 -17.60 23.06 -33.85
N SER A 279 -16.66 23.77 -34.48
CA SER A 279 -16.47 23.75 -35.93
C SER A 279 -15.75 22.47 -36.40
N ASP A 280 -15.75 22.21 -37.72
CA ASP A 280 -15.04 21.07 -38.29
C ASP A 280 -13.53 21.14 -38.00
N ASP A 281 -12.90 22.32 -38.10
CA ASP A 281 -11.49 22.53 -37.75
C ASP A 281 -11.22 22.24 -36.27
N GLN A 282 -12.12 22.64 -35.37
CA GLN A 282 -12.02 22.34 -33.97
C GLN A 282 -12.21 20.84 -33.69
N TRP A 283 -13.07 20.18 -34.45
CA TRP A 283 -13.25 18.75 -34.37
C TRP A 283 -11.99 17.96 -34.76
N GLU A 284 -11.24 18.41 -35.77
CA GLU A 284 -9.94 17.84 -36.13
C GLU A 284 -8.94 17.93 -34.97
N VAL A 285 -8.89 19.07 -34.23
CA VAL A 285 -8.07 19.21 -33.02
C VAL A 285 -8.49 18.20 -31.97
N VAL A 286 -9.79 18.00 -31.74
CA VAL A 286 -10.30 17.01 -30.80
C VAL A 286 -9.88 15.59 -31.18
N ILE A 287 -9.96 15.24 -32.47
CA ILE A 287 -9.50 13.93 -32.98
C ILE A 287 -8.02 13.73 -32.71
N MET A 288 -7.18 14.72 -33.01
CA MET A 288 -5.74 14.67 -32.78
C MET A 288 -5.42 14.47 -31.29
N GLU A 289 -6.00 15.28 -30.41
CA GLU A 289 -5.77 15.18 -28.97
C GLU A 289 -6.35 13.91 -28.36
N SER A 290 -7.45 13.39 -28.91
CA SER A 290 -8.00 12.10 -28.49
C SER A 290 -7.05 10.95 -28.80
N GLY A 291 -6.36 11.01 -29.95
CA GLY A 291 -5.32 10.05 -30.33
C GLY A 291 -4.12 10.07 -29.37
N ARG A 292 -3.68 11.28 -28.95
CA ARG A 292 -2.60 11.44 -27.95
C ARG A 292 -3.04 10.89 -26.60
N LEU A 293 -4.24 11.23 -26.15
CA LEU A 293 -4.78 10.76 -24.88
C LEU A 293 -4.97 9.24 -24.86
N ALA A 294 -5.43 8.65 -25.96
CA ALA A 294 -5.62 7.20 -26.06
C ALA A 294 -4.31 6.40 -26.00
N GLN A 295 -3.20 7.00 -26.42
CA GLN A 295 -1.87 6.39 -26.37
C GLN A 295 -1.15 6.63 -25.03
N SER A 296 -1.70 7.51 -24.18
CA SER A 296 -1.09 7.83 -22.88
C SER A 296 -1.29 6.70 -21.88
N PRO A 297 -0.34 6.47 -20.96
CA PRO A 297 -0.44 5.43 -19.94
C PRO A 297 -1.35 5.86 -18.78
N ILE A 298 -2.60 6.25 -19.07
CA ILE A 298 -3.60 6.63 -18.07
C ILE A 298 -4.62 5.50 -17.92
N TYR A 299 -4.72 4.97 -16.70
CA TYR A 299 -5.64 3.89 -16.35
C TYR A 299 -6.73 4.44 -15.44
N VAL A 300 -7.98 4.43 -15.90
CA VAL A 300 -9.12 5.01 -15.17
C VAL A 300 -10.04 3.91 -14.68
N VAL A 301 -10.21 3.84 -13.38
CA VAL A 301 -11.21 3.01 -12.72
C VAL A 301 -12.39 3.89 -12.39
N SER A 302 -13.39 3.92 -13.28
CA SER A 302 -14.65 4.64 -13.10
C SER A 302 -15.76 3.63 -12.81
N ARG A 303 -15.81 3.10 -11.61
CA ARG A 303 -16.94 2.29 -11.16
C ARG A 303 -17.68 3.09 -10.11
N LEU A 304 -18.86 3.55 -10.47
CA LEU A 304 -19.90 4.04 -9.55
C LEU A 304 -20.43 2.91 -8.65
N ARG A 305 -19.55 1.97 -8.25
CA ARG A 305 -19.91 0.96 -7.26
C ARG A 305 -19.74 1.56 -5.89
N GLU A 306 -20.83 1.58 -5.18
CA GLU A 306 -21.02 2.16 -3.85
C GLU A 306 -20.06 1.65 -2.76
N ASN A 307 -19.04 0.82 -3.09
CA ASN A 307 -18.25 0.11 -2.09
C ASN A 307 -16.77 -0.10 -2.49
N LEU A 308 -16.06 0.93 -2.97
CA LEU A 308 -14.60 0.78 -3.10
C LEU A 308 -13.95 0.82 -1.73
N SER A 309 -13.54 -0.35 -1.23
CA SER A 309 -12.77 -0.45 0.00
C SER A 309 -11.25 -0.38 -0.28
N PRO A 310 -10.42 0.00 0.72
CA PRO A 310 -8.96 -0.01 0.60
C PRO A 310 -8.40 -1.37 0.17
N ARG A 311 -8.98 -2.44 0.64
CA ARG A 311 -8.61 -3.81 0.30
C ARG A 311 -8.80 -4.11 -1.19
N LEU A 312 -9.99 -3.78 -1.73
CA LEU A 312 -10.27 -3.96 -3.15
C LEU A 312 -9.38 -3.06 -4.01
N MET A 313 -9.17 -1.80 -3.59
CA MET A 313 -8.26 -0.88 -4.25
C MET A 313 -6.83 -1.43 -4.31
N ARG A 314 -6.31 -1.98 -3.20
CA ARG A 314 -4.98 -2.60 -3.13
C ARG A 314 -4.82 -3.75 -4.13
N SER A 315 -5.81 -4.65 -4.22
CA SER A 315 -5.83 -5.75 -5.19
C SER A 315 -5.78 -5.23 -6.64
N MET A 316 -6.58 -4.18 -6.95
CA MET A 316 -6.58 -3.56 -8.28
C MET A 316 -5.22 -2.93 -8.62
N ILE A 317 -4.60 -2.20 -7.67
CA ILE A 317 -3.27 -1.60 -7.85
C ILE A 317 -2.24 -2.69 -8.17
N ARG A 318 -2.18 -3.75 -7.36
CA ARG A 318 -1.24 -4.86 -7.56
C ARG A 318 -1.38 -5.47 -8.96
N ARG A 319 -2.61 -5.81 -9.36
CA ARG A 319 -2.89 -6.39 -10.67
C ARG A 319 -2.48 -5.48 -11.83
N LEU A 320 -2.69 -4.18 -11.70
CA LEU A 320 -2.31 -3.22 -12.73
C LEU A 320 -0.80 -2.98 -12.75
N LYS A 321 -0.14 -2.87 -11.58
CA LYS A 321 1.33 -2.76 -11.50
C LYS A 321 2.08 -3.98 -12.04
N MET A 322 1.49 -5.18 -11.98
CA MET A 322 2.07 -6.37 -12.62
C MET A 322 2.10 -6.29 -14.15
N LYS A 323 1.23 -5.48 -14.76
CA LYS A 323 1.07 -5.38 -16.22
C LYS A 323 1.61 -4.07 -16.77
N HIS A 324 1.71 -3.04 -15.96
CA HIS A 324 1.98 -1.67 -16.36
C HIS A 324 2.87 -0.97 -15.34
N GLU A 325 3.73 -0.09 -15.81
CA GLU A 325 4.48 0.82 -14.95
C GLU A 325 3.55 1.93 -14.45
N ILE A 326 3.10 1.83 -13.20
CA ILE A 326 2.32 2.85 -12.52
C ILE A 326 3.25 3.63 -11.59
N GLY A 327 3.39 4.92 -11.84
CA GLY A 327 4.19 5.84 -11.04
C GLY A 327 3.39 6.98 -10.38
N LEU A 328 2.07 7.01 -10.57
CA LEU A 328 1.16 7.92 -9.88
C LEU A 328 -0.17 7.23 -9.60
N ILE A 329 -0.68 7.37 -8.37
CA ILE A 329 -2.04 6.92 -8.03
C ILE A 329 -2.86 8.14 -7.59
N ALA A 330 -4.05 8.28 -8.15
CA ALA A 330 -4.98 9.38 -7.84
C ALA A 330 -6.35 8.85 -7.41
N VAL A 331 -6.98 9.51 -6.43
CA VAL A 331 -8.32 9.17 -5.94
C VAL A 331 -9.22 10.41 -5.94
N ASP A 332 -10.29 10.40 -6.71
CA ASP A 332 -11.30 11.47 -6.77
C ASP A 332 -12.69 10.92 -6.43
N HIS A 333 -13.21 11.15 -5.22
CA HIS A 333 -12.64 11.67 -3.99
C HIS A 333 -12.85 10.67 -2.83
N VAL A 334 -12.01 10.77 -1.82
CA VAL A 334 -11.91 9.77 -0.73
C VAL A 334 -13.17 9.57 0.09
N GLN A 335 -14.02 10.60 0.24
CA GLN A 335 -15.27 10.48 0.99
C GLN A 335 -16.29 9.52 0.35
N LEU A 336 -16.07 9.05 -0.86
CA LEU A 336 -16.89 8.02 -1.51
C LEU A 336 -16.37 6.59 -1.25
N MET A 337 -15.23 6.45 -0.61
CA MET A 337 -14.72 5.14 -0.19
C MET A 337 -15.44 4.63 1.06
N VAL A 338 -15.48 3.33 1.21
CA VAL A 338 -15.97 2.63 2.42
C VAL A 338 -14.81 1.95 3.13
N GLY A 339 -14.92 1.81 4.45
CA GLY A 339 -13.92 1.06 5.21
C GLY A 339 -14.03 -0.44 4.99
N ASP A 340 -12.94 -1.18 5.21
CA ASP A 340 -12.93 -2.66 5.14
C ASP A 340 -13.78 -3.31 6.23
N ARG A 341 -14.16 -2.56 7.25
CA ARG A 341 -15.05 -3.00 8.34
C ARG A 341 -16.17 -1.99 8.51
N HIS A 342 -17.39 -2.47 8.60
CA HIS A 342 -18.54 -1.64 8.96
C HIS A 342 -18.34 -1.09 10.38
N THR A 343 -18.22 0.22 10.49
CA THR A 343 -18.22 0.95 11.77
C THR A 343 -19.37 1.93 11.76
N GLU A 344 -20.08 2.05 12.87
CA GLU A 344 -21.19 3.02 13.01
C GLU A 344 -20.71 4.48 12.95
N ASN A 345 -19.41 4.70 13.15
CA ASN A 345 -18.79 6.02 13.17
C ASN A 345 -18.01 6.30 11.88
N ARG A 346 -18.58 7.13 11.00
CA ARG A 346 -17.96 7.55 9.74
C ARG A 346 -16.55 8.15 9.91
N GLN A 347 -16.28 8.84 11.01
CA GLN A 347 -14.98 9.42 11.28
C GLN A 347 -13.92 8.32 11.52
N GLN A 348 -14.27 7.26 12.24
CA GLN A 348 -13.37 6.13 12.47
C GLN A 348 -13.12 5.35 11.17
N GLU A 349 -14.16 5.19 10.37
CA GLU A 349 -14.09 4.56 9.05
C GLU A 349 -13.11 5.33 8.15
N MET A 350 -13.28 6.64 8.01
CA MET A 350 -12.39 7.47 7.21
C MET A 350 -10.96 7.50 7.75
N SER A 351 -10.78 7.41 9.06
CA SER A 351 -9.45 7.30 9.68
C SER A 351 -8.75 5.98 9.31
N SER A 352 -9.52 4.90 9.20
CA SER A 352 -8.99 3.61 8.71
C SER A 352 -8.61 3.70 7.23
N VAL A 353 -9.48 4.27 6.39
CA VAL A 353 -9.24 4.49 4.96
C VAL A 353 -7.95 5.31 4.75
N SER A 354 -7.79 6.42 5.48
CA SER A 354 -6.60 7.28 5.38
C SER A 354 -5.30 6.51 5.62
N ARG A 355 -5.25 5.77 6.74
CA ARG A 355 -4.07 4.96 7.08
C ARG A 355 -3.75 3.89 6.04
N GLU A 356 -4.78 3.23 5.49
CA GLU A 356 -4.59 2.23 4.46
C GLU A 356 -4.10 2.84 3.14
N LEU A 357 -4.58 4.04 2.76
CA LEU A 357 -4.10 4.76 1.58
C LEU A 357 -2.61 5.16 1.77
N LYS A 358 -2.23 5.68 2.94
CA LYS A 358 -0.82 5.95 3.26
C LYS A 358 0.04 4.69 3.16
N ARG A 359 -0.41 3.57 3.73
CA ARG A 359 0.30 2.29 3.64
C ARG A 359 0.47 1.82 2.20
N MET A 360 -0.56 1.99 1.35
CA MET A 360 -0.47 1.64 -0.06
C MET A 360 0.57 2.49 -0.81
N GLY A 361 0.66 3.80 -0.54
CA GLY A 361 1.71 4.65 -1.11
C GLY A 361 3.10 4.12 -0.81
N VAL A 362 3.35 3.71 0.45
CA VAL A 362 4.62 3.12 0.89
C VAL A 362 4.83 1.74 0.27
N GLU A 363 3.82 0.84 0.33
CA GLU A 363 3.88 -0.53 -0.18
C GLU A 363 4.22 -0.56 -1.68
N PHE A 364 3.60 0.30 -2.45
CA PHE A 364 3.78 0.34 -3.91
C PHE A 364 4.90 1.27 -4.35
N ASN A 365 5.50 2.02 -3.43
CA ASN A 365 6.53 3.03 -3.68
C ASN A 365 6.13 4.00 -4.80
N VAL A 366 4.95 4.62 -4.66
CA VAL A 366 4.40 5.61 -5.59
C VAL A 366 3.72 6.75 -4.84
N PRO A 367 3.76 7.99 -5.34
CA PRO A 367 2.98 9.10 -4.79
C PRO A 367 1.48 8.79 -4.94
N MET A 368 0.75 9.05 -3.85
CA MET A 368 -0.71 8.89 -3.81
C MET A 368 -1.37 10.24 -3.60
N VAL A 369 -2.03 10.76 -4.64
CA VAL A 369 -2.75 12.03 -4.61
C VAL A 369 -4.24 11.78 -4.38
N VAL A 370 -4.77 12.28 -3.28
CA VAL A 370 -6.13 12.02 -2.84
C VAL A 370 -6.91 13.33 -2.72
N LEU A 371 -8.00 13.43 -3.47
CA LEU A 371 -8.91 14.56 -3.34
C LEU A 371 -9.78 14.42 -2.10
N SER A 372 -9.92 15.52 -1.36
CA SER A 372 -10.77 15.63 -0.18
C SER A 372 -11.65 16.87 -0.22
N GLN A 373 -12.89 16.74 0.23
CA GLN A 373 -13.77 17.89 0.43
C GLN A 373 -13.56 18.45 1.83
N LEU A 374 -13.58 19.78 1.94
CA LEU A 374 -13.52 20.48 3.21
C LEU A 374 -14.91 20.63 3.83
N SER A 375 -14.98 20.66 5.15
CA SER A 375 -16.19 20.94 5.91
C SER A 375 -16.76 22.33 5.56
N ARG A 376 -18.10 22.48 5.62
CA ARG A 376 -18.77 23.77 5.40
C ARG A 376 -18.47 24.83 6.47
N LYS A 377 -17.87 24.44 7.59
CA LYS A 377 -17.59 25.32 8.72
C LYS A 377 -16.64 26.48 8.39
N ASN A 378 -15.79 26.32 7.36
CA ASN A 378 -14.90 27.39 6.91
C ASN A 378 -15.64 28.58 6.27
N GLU A 379 -16.80 28.34 5.63
CA GLU A 379 -17.59 29.41 4.98
C GLU A 379 -18.23 30.37 5.97
N GLY A 380 -18.44 29.95 7.22
CA GLY A 380 -18.98 30.78 8.29
C GLY A 380 -17.94 31.63 9.04
N ARG A 381 -16.65 31.53 8.64
CA ARG A 381 -15.58 32.33 9.27
C ARG A 381 -15.44 33.70 8.58
N PRO A 382 -15.02 34.75 9.31
CA PRO A 382 -14.68 36.04 8.72
C PRO A 382 -13.61 35.92 7.61
N ASN A 383 -12.68 34.99 7.76
CA ASN A 383 -11.72 34.61 6.73
C ASN A 383 -11.99 33.14 6.30
N PRO A 384 -12.54 32.91 5.10
CA PRO A 384 -12.89 31.58 4.59
C PRO A 384 -11.67 30.80 4.07
N ARG A 385 -10.45 31.31 4.22
CA ARG A 385 -9.21 30.64 3.85
C ARG A 385 -9.13 29.27 4.54
N PRO A 386 -8.88 28.17 3.80
CA PRO A 386 -8.74 26.83 4.36
C PRO A 386 -7.57 26.71 5.33
N ILE A 387 -7.77 25.91 6.39
CA ILE A 387 -6.76 25.52 7.37
C ILE A 387 -6.86 24.02 7.64
N LEU A 388 -5.81 23.43 8.24
CA LEU A 388 -5.74 21.98 8.50
C LEU A 388 -6.96 21.45 9.29
N SER A 389 -7.45 22.23 10.23
CA SER A 389 -8.64 21.83 11.01
C SER A 389 -9.93 21.71 10.18
N ASP A 390 -9.99 22.21 8.94
CA ASP A 390 -11.14 22.06 8.06
C ASP A 390 -11.23 20.64 7.44
N LEU A 391 -10.15 19.85 7.56
CA LEU A 391 -10.12 18.40 7.27
C LEU A 391 -10.76 17.55 8.39
N ARG A 392 -11.34 18.16 9.42
CA ARG A 392 -11.75 17.54 10.71
C ARG A 392 -12.84 16.47 10.64
N GLU A 393 -13.62 16.35 9.59
CA GLU A 393 -14.49 15.15 9.43
C GLU A 393 -13.65 13.88 9.17
N THR A 394 -12.37 14.07 8.96
CA THR A 394 -11.34 13.09 8.63
C THR A 394 -10.06 13.39 9.41
N GLY A 395 -10.13 13.58 10.73
CA GLY A 395 -9.01 14.07 11.57
C GLY A 395 -7.67 13.34 11.46
N SER A 396 -7.68 12.12 10.94
CA SER A 396 -6.47 11.36 10.64
C SER A 396 -5.79 11.79 9.33
N PHE A 397 -6.53 12.37 8.37
CA PHE A 397 -5.94 12.82 7.10
C PHE A 397 -4.85 13.87 7.32
N GLU A 398 -5.09 14.80 8.26
CA GLU A 398 -4.07 15.78 8.65
C GLU A 398 -2.82 15.09 9.22
N GLN A 399 -2.99 14.05 10.03
CA GLN A 399 -1.86 13.36 10.68
C GLN A 399 -1.11 12.46 9.71
N ASP A 400 -1.82 11.71 8.88
CA ASP A 400 -1.25 10.70 7.98
C ASP A 400 -0.56 11.32 6.77
N ALA A 401 -1.05 12.46 6.24
CA ALA A 401 -0.52 13.10 5.05
C ALA A 401 0.90 13.62 5.23
N ASP A 402 1.73 13.46 4.19
CA ASP A 402 3.05 14.06 4.08
C ASP A 402 2.98 15.48 3.50
N LEU A 403 2.05 15.68 2.55
CA LEU A 403 1.77 16.96 1.92
C LEU A 403 0.27 17.22 1.91
N VAL A 404 -0.17 18.41 2.33
CA VAL A 404 -1.56 18.89 2.22
C VAL A 404 -1.59 20.16 1.41
N LEU A 405 -2.27 20.11 0.28
CA LEU A 405 -2.52 21.23 -0.61
C LEU A 405 -3.99 21.64 -0.48
N PHE A 406 -4.25 22.91 -0.19
CA PHE A 406 -5.59 23.46 -0.26
C PHE A 406 -5.77 24.27 -1.54
N LEU A 407 -6.85 24.01 -2.25
CA LEU A 407 -7.27 24.84 -3.37
C LEU A 407 -8.34 25.81 -2.90
N HIS A 408 -8.03 27.11 -2.99
CA HIS A 408 -8.86 28.20 -2.53
C HIS A 408 -9.13 29.21 -3.65
N TRP A 409 -10.35 29.71 -3.72
CA TRP A 409 -10.76 30.78 -4.61
C TRP A 409 -11.21 32.00 -3.79
N PRO A 410 -10.32 32.97 -3.54
CA PRO A 410 -10.68 34.16 -2.76
C PRO A 410 -11.82 34.97 -3.37
N GLY A 411 -11.82 35.16 -4.70
CA GLY A 411 -12.82 35.91 -5.42
C GLY A 411 -14.25 35.41 -5.22
N LYS A 412 -14.45 34.12 -4.98
CA LYS A 412 -15.77 33.52 -4.72
C LYS A 412 -16.47 34.09 -3.48
N TYR A 413 -15.73 34.64 -2.54
CA TYR A 413 -16.22 35.16 -1.26
C TYR A 413 -16.31 36.71 -1.25
N ILE A 414 -16.02 37.35 -2.39
CA ILE A 414 -16.09 38.81 -2.58
C ILE A 414 -17.23 39.07 -3.54
N GLU A 415 -18.26 39.70 -3.06
CA GLU A 415 -19.44 40.05 -3.89
C GLU A 415 -19.04 40.98 -5.04
N GLY A 416 -19.42 40.62 -6.28
CA GLY A 416 -19.08 41.36 -7.48
C GLY A 416 -17.63 41.23 -7.97
N SER A 417 -16.85 40.27 -7.44
CA SER A 417 -15.49 40.02 -7.91
C SER A 417 -15.51 39.16 -9.16
N ASP A 418 -14.81 39.63 -10.20
CA ASP A 418 -14.49 38.87 -11.41
C ASP A 418 -13.12 38.17 -11.33
N ASP A 419 -12.51 38.15 -10.14
CA ASP A 419 -11.20 37.53 -9.93
C ASP A 419 -11.29 36.00 -9.93
N GLU A 420 -10.87 35.40 -11.03
CA GLU A 420 -10.78 33.93 -11.21
C GLU A 420 -9.49 33.32 -10.68
N THR A 421 -8.64 34.11 -9.99
CA THR A 421 -7.41 33.63 -9.40
C THR A 421 -7.69 32.57 -8.33
N ARG A 422 -7.01 31.45 -8.44
CA ARG A 422 -6.99 30.40 -7.43
C ARG A 422 -5.68 30.47 -6.63
N VAL A 423 -5.72 29.99 -5.42
CA VAL A 423 -4.52 29.89 -4.59
C VAL A 423 -4.37 28.43 -4.18
N VAL A 424 -3.24 27.83 -4.55
CA VAL A 424 -2.79 26.55 -4.00
C VAL A 424 -1.99 26.86 -2.74
N ILE A 425 -2.52 26.48 -1.60
CA ILE A 425 -1.94 26.72 -0.28
C ILE A 425 -1.27 25.44 0.17
N ILE A 426 0.04 25.45 0.42
CA ILE A 426 0.74 24.35 1.08
C ILE A 426 0.44 24.44 2.57
N GLY A 427 -0.59 23.71 3.03
CA GLY A 427 -1.04 23.74 4.42
C GLY A 427 -0.23 22.87 5.36
N LYS A 428 0.40 21.81 4.83
CA LYS A 428 1.32 20.94 5.54
C LYS A 428 2.34 20.37 4.54
N GLN A 429 3.59 20.33 4.95
CA GLN A 429 4.67 19.62 4.23
C GLN A 429 5.68 19.12 5.25
N ARG A 430 5.96 17.81 5.27
CA ARG A 430 6.89 17.25 6.26
C ARG A 430 8.34 17.66 6.01
N ASN A 431 8.73 17.78 4.75
CA ASN A 431 10.13 17.96 4.34
C ASN A 431 10.36 19.24 3.53
N GLY A 432 9.53 20.28 3.70
CA GLY A 432 9.66 21.50 2.94
C GLY A 432 8.92 22.69 3.55
N PRO A 433 9.02 23.88 2.92
CA PRO A 433 8.38 25.09 3.40
C PRO A 433 6.88 25.12 3.14
N LEU A 434 6.18 25.96 3.88
CA LEU A 434 4.78 26.32 3.62
C LEU A 434 4.74 27.60 2.82
N ASP A 435 3.94 27.64 1.76
CA ASP A 435 3.79 28.83 0.92
C ASP A 435 2.45 28.82 0.17
N ASP A 436 2.12 29.92 -0.47
CA ASP A 436 0.93 30.15 -1.28
C ASP A 436 1.32 30.37 -2.75
N ILE A 437 0.71 29.62 -3.64
CA ILE A 437 0.95 29.70 -5.07
C ILE A 437 -0.29 30.24 -5.76
N LYS A 438 -0.19 31.43 -6.36
CA LYS A 438 -1.27 31.99 -7.16
C LYS A 438 -1.31 31.32 -8.52
N MET A 439 -2.50 30.95 -8.96
CA MET A 439 -2.74 30.29 -10.23
C MET A 439 -3.93 30.93 -10.93
N GLY A 440 -3.81 31.14 -12.23
CA GLY A 440 -4.93 31.43 -13.10
C GLY A 440 -5.74 30.16 -13.31
N PHE A 441 -7.05 30.29 -13.42
CA PHE A 441 -7.94 29.18 -13.76
C PHE A 441 -8.89 29.60 -14.86
N ASP A 442 -8.78 28.94 -16.01
CA ASP A 442 -9.76 29.04 -17.07
C ASP A 442 -10.85 27.97 -16.87
N GLY A 443 -11.99 28.41 -16.36
CA GLY A 443 -13.13 27.52 -16.12
C GLY A 443 -13.78 27.02 -17.42
N GLY A 444 -13.54 27.68 -18.55
CA GLY A 444 -14.06 27.26 -19.85
C GLY A 444 -13.41 25.94 -20.30
N ASN A 445 -12.09 25.86 -20.25
CA ASN A 445 -11.33 24.68 -20.68
C ASN A 445 -10.72 23.88 -19.52
N MET A 446 -11.11 24.18 -18.28
CA MET A 446 -10.67 23.46 -17.07
C MET A 446 -9.17 23.49 -16.83
N ARG A 447 -8.47 24.54 -17.26
CA ARG A 447 -7.00 24.65 -17.22
C ARG A 447 -6.51 25.58 -16.14
N PHE A 448 -5.53 25.10 -15.39
CA PHE A 448 -4.72 25.91 -14.49
C PHE A 448 -3.43 26.37 -15.18
N SER A 449 -2.98 27.58 -14.85
CA SER A 449 -1.70 28.15 -15.27
C SER A 449 -1.08 28.90 -14.09
N GLU A 450 0.24 28.91 -14.01
CA GLU A 450 0.96 29.73 -13.02
C GLU A 450 0.91 31.22 -13.41
N LEU A 451 0.78 32.09 -12.38
CA LEU A 451 0.77 33.54 -12.52
C LEU A 451 2.13 34.13 -12.16
#